data_21b36812cb420b10419f061536feab77
#
_entry.id   21b36812cb420b10419f061536feab77
#
_cell.length_a   1.000
_cell.length_b   1.000
_cell.length_c   1.000
_cell.angle_alpha   90.00
_cell.angle_beta   90.00
_cell.angle_gamma   90.00
#
_symmetry.space_group_name_H-M   'P 1'
#
loop_
_entity.id
_entity.type
_entity.pdbx_description
1 polymer ?
#
loop_
_entity_poly.entity_id
_entity_poly.type
_entity_poly.pdbx_seq_one_letter_code
_entity_poly.pdbx_strand_id
1 'polypeptide(L)' 'METDPILKRWNAAIEAIREAGYIVREEWLEGGGGLCEFGGKKYFFSDQALSLFERLDQAEEAVKTLKMKGKIDE' A
#
# COMPACT_ATOMS: atom_id res chain seq x y z
N MET A 1 17.04 17.92 -8.94
CA MET A 1 17.36 16.53 -8.61
C MET A 1 16.18 15.63 -8.98
N GLU A 2 16.44 14.58 -9.68
CA GLU A 2 15.36 13.70 -10.13
C GLU A 2 15.04 12.64 -9.10
N THR A 3 13.75 12.42 -8.91
CA THR A 3 13.28 11.37 -8.03
C THR A 3 13.26 10.06 -8.80
N ASP A 4 13.72 8.98 -8.18
CA ASP A 4 13.65 7.64 -8.75
C ASP A 4 12.20 7.33 -9.11
N PRO A 5 11.88 6.94 -10.36
CA PRO A 5 10.50 6.62 -10.75
C PRO A 5 9.82 5.56 -9.89
N ILE A 6 10.58 4.57 -9.45
CA ILE A 6 10.04 3.50 -8.58
C ILE A 6 9.67 4.07 -7.22
N LEU A 7 10.54 4.89 -6.64
CA LEU A 7 10.27 5.51 -5.35
C LEU A 7 9.08 6.47 -5.45
N LYS A 8 8.98 7.18 -6.55
CA LYS A 8 7.87 8.09 -6.79
C LYS A 8 6.54 7.34 -6.84
N ARG A 9 6.51 6.21 -7.54
CA ARG A 9 5.32 5.36 -7.63
C ARG A 9 4.96 4.80 -6.26
N TRP A 10 5.95 4.37 -5.50
CA TRP A 10 5.75 3.85 -4.14
C TRP A 10 5.13 4.93 -3.25
N ASN A 11 5.72 6.12 -3.24
CA ASN A 11 5.23 7.22 -2.41
C ASN A 11 3.79 7.60 -2.77
N ALA A 12 3.47 7.64 -4.06
CA ALA A 12 2.12 7.96 -4.52
C ALA A 12 1.12 6.92 -4.06
N ALA A 13 1.47 5.64 -4.16
CA ALA A 13 0.59 4.55 -3.74
C ALA A 13 0.35 4.59 -2.23
N ILE A 14 1.41 4.77 -1.45
CA ILE A 14 1.31 4.81 0.00
C ILE A 14 0.46 6.00 0.44
N GLU A 15 0.64 7.16 -0.17
CA GLU A 15 -0.14 8.32 0.17
C GLU A 15 -1.62 8.13 -0.13
N ALA A 16 -1.94 7.51 -1.27
CA ALA A 16 -3.33 7.22 -1.62
C ALA A 16 -3.96 6.25 -0.62
N ILE A 17 -3.21 5.25 -0.16
CA ILE A 17 -3.68 4.30 0.82
C ILE A 17 -3.96 5.00 2.16
N ARG A 18 -3.07 5.89 2.58
CA ARG A 18 -3.29 6.66 3.80
C ARG A 18 -4.49 7.57 3.70
N GLU A 19 -4.68 8.21 2.55
CA GLU A 19 -5.83 9.09 2.34
C GLU A 19 -7.15 8.32 2.38
N ALA A 20 -7.13 7.04 2.07
CA ALA A 20 -8.31 6.19 2.18
C ALA A 20 -8.60 5.77 3.62
N GLY A 21 -7.79 6.21 4.57
CA GLY A 21 -8.01 5.93 5.99
C GLY A 21 -7.26 4.72 6.51
N TYR A 22 -6.29 4.22 5.77
CA TYR A 22 -5.52 3.05 6.17
C TYR A 22 -4.23 3.45 6.87
N ILE A 23 -3.86 2.67 7.89
CA ILE A 23 -2.59 2.80 8.58
C ILE A 23 -1.58 1.91 7.85
N VAL A 24 -0.49 2.49 7.38
CA VAL A 24 0.53 1.73 6.66
C VAL A 24 1.56 1.20 7.67
N ARG A 25 1.78 -0.11 7.64
CA ARG A 25 2.76 -0.78 8.49
C ARG A 25 3.71 -1.59 7.63
N GLU A 26 5.00 -1.48 7.91
CA GLU A 26 6.02 -2.29 7.24
C GLU A 26 6.49 -3.35 8.22
N GLU A 27 6.21 -4.60 7.90
CA GLU A 27 6.46 -5.72 8.81
C GLU A 27 7.11 -6.88 8.06
N TRP A 28 7.73 -7.79 8.78
CA TRP A 28 8.24 -9.03 8.23
C TRP A 28 7.14 -10.08 8.36
N LEU A 29 6.45 -10.41 7.26
CA LEU A 29 5.22 -11.19 7.30
C LEU A 29 5.30 -12.49 6.53
N GLU A 30 6.30 -13.09 6.24
CA GLU A 30 6.39 -14.41 5.58
C GLU A 30 5.29 -14.66 4.54
N GLY A 31 5.17 -13.76 3.57
CA GLY A 31 4.22 -13.93 2.47
C GLY A 31 2.83 -13.39 2.71
N GLY A 32 2.62 -12.74 3.85
CA GLY A 32 1.35 -12.05 4.11
C GLY A 32 1.39 -10.62 3.61
N GLY A 33 0.43 -9.84 4.04
CA GLY A 33 0.38 -8.42 3.73
C GLY A 33 -0.83 -8.04 2.91
N GLY A 34 -0.93 -6.75 2.62
CA GLY A 34 -2.05 -6.19 1.89
C GLY A 34 -3.04 -5.52 2.81
N LEU A 35 -4.22 -5.24 2.27
CA LEU A 35 -5.27 -4.55 3.02
C LEU A 35 -5.90 -5.47 4.05
N CYS A 36 -6.13 -4.94 5.25
CA CYS A 36 -6.66 -5.72 6.34
C CYS A 36 -7.47 -4.82 7.28
N GLU A 37 -8.55 -5.34 7.85
CA GLU A 37 -9.32 -4.61 8.87
C GLU A 37 -9.51 -5.48 10.08
N PHE A 38 -9.20 -4.93 11.25
CA PHE A 38 -9.53 -5.60 12.50
C PHE A 38 -9.55 -4.59 13.64
N GLY A 39 -10.35 -4.87 14.65
CA GLY A 39 -10.49 -3.99 15.79
C GLY A 39 -11.03 -2.62 15.43
N GLY A 40 -11.79 -2.52 14.35
CA GLY A 40 -12.34 -1.25 13.88
C GLY A 40 -11.32 -0.37 13.16
N LYS A 41 -10.12 -0.86 12.93
CA LYS A 41 -9.06 -0.12 12.25
C LYS A 41 -8.69 -0.78 10.93
N LYS A 42 -8.25 0.03 9.98
CA LYS A 42 -7.87 -0.41 8.65
C LYS A 42 -6.36 -0.31 8.49
N TYR A 43 -5.76 -1.38 8.01
CA TYR A 43 -4.30 -1.45 7.84
C TYR A 43 -3.92 -1.85 6.44
N PHE A 44 -2.80 -1.33 5.98
CA PHE A 44 -2.11 -1.88 4.83
C PHE A 44 -0.75 -2.36 5.32
N PHE A 45 -0.53 -3.66 5.25
CA PHE A 45 0.74 -4.25 5.66
C PHE A 45 1.62 -4.45 4.44
N SER A 46 2.80 -3.86 4.45
CA SER A 46 3.81 -4.07 3.43
C SER A 46 4.82 -5.07 3.97
N ASP A 47 4.94 -6.22 3.29
CA ASP A 47 5.83 -7.28 3.76
C ASP A 47 7.27 -7.00 3.32
N GLN A 48 8.14 -6.77 4.29
CA GLN A 48 9.53 -6.47 4.01
C GLN A 48 10.34 -7.67 3.52
N ALA A 49 9.77 -8.87 3.59
CA ALA A 49 10.39 -10.06 3.03
C ALA A 49 10.31 -10.08 1.50
N LEU A 50 9.41 -9.29 0.92
CA LEU A 50 9.25 -9.21 -0.52
C LEU A 50 10.28 -8.25 -1.13
N SER A 51 10.58 -8.45 -2.42
CA SER A 51 11.44 -7.52 -3.14
C SER A 51 10.74 -6.16 -3.28
N LEU A 52 11.51 -5.14 -3.62
CA LEU A 52 10.96 -3.81 -3.81
C LEU A 52 9.87 -3.80 -4.88
N PHE A 53 10.08 -4.50 -5.98
CA PHE A 53 9.08 -4.57 -7.05
C PHE A 53 7.81 -5.28 -6.63
N GLU A 54 7.93 -6.34 -5.86
CA GLU A 54 6.77 -7.05 -5.34
C GLU A 54 5.99 -6.19 -4.36
N ARG A 55 6.69 -5.44 -3.50
CA ARG A 55 6.03 -4.53 -2.57
C ARG A 55 5.32 -3.41 -3.30
N LEU A 56 5.94 -2.89 -4.37
CA LEU A 56 5.31 -1.86 -5.19
C LEU A 56 4.05 -2.40 -5.86
N ASP A 57 4.12 -3.60 -6.44
CA ASP A 57 2.96 -4.23 -7.05
C ASP A 57 1.83 -4.39 -6.04
N GLN A 58 2.17 -4.83 -4.84
CA GLN A 58 1.18 -5.01 -3.78
C GLN A 58 0.51 -3.69 -3.41
N ALA A 59 1.30 -2.63 -3.28
CA ALA A 59 0.75 -1.31 -2.94
C ALA A 59 -0.13 -0.77 -4.06
N GLU A 60 0.29 -0.90 -5.30
CA GLU A 60 -0.49 -0.41 -6.44
C GLU A 60 -1.77 -1.23 -6.63
N GLU A 61 -1.72 -2.51 -6.35
CA GLU A 61 -2.91 -3.36 -6.39
C GLU A 61 -3.89 -2.94 -5.31
N ALA A 62 -3.39 -2.59 -4.13
CA ALA A 62 -4.23 -2.09 -3.04
C ALA A 62 -4.93 -0.79 -3.44
N VAL A 63 -4.21 0.14 -4.08
CA VAL A 63 -4.79 1.39 -4.56
C VAL A 63 -5.92 1.10 -5.55
N LYS A 64 -5.66 0.19 -6.47
CA LYS A 64 -6.65 -0.21 -7.47
C LYS A 64 -7.91 -0.77 -6.82
N THR A 65 -7.74 -1.63 -5.83
CA THR A 65 -8.85 -2.20 -5.08
C THR A 65 -9.66 -1.12 -4.38
N LEU A 66 -8.97 -0.15 -3.75
CA LEU A 66 -9.64 0.94 -3.05
C LEU A 66 -10.40 1.86 -3.99
N LYS A 67 -9.88 2.10 -5.18
CA LYS A 67 -10.59 2.88 -6.19
C LYS A 67 -11.87 2.17 -6.62
N MET A 68 -11.80 0.86 -6.82
CA MET A 68 -12.96 0.06 -7.21
C MET A 68 -14.05 0.07 -6.14
N LYS A 69 -13.66 0.21 -4.87
CA LYS A 69 -14.59 0.24 -3.75
C LYS A 69 -15.08 1.67 -3.45
N GLY A 70 -14.64 2.66 -4.21
CA GLY A 70 -15.02 4.04 -3.99
C GLY A 70 -14.36 4.68 -2.78
N LYS A 71 -13.25 4.13 -2.30
CA LYS A 71 -12.53 4.66 -1.15
C LYS A 71 -11.57 5.78 -1.50
N ILE A 72 -11.19 5.87 -2.78
CA ILE A 72 -10.26 6.88 -3.29
C ILE A 72 -10.91 7.58 -4.46
N ASP A 73 -10.94 8.90 -4.43
CA ASP A 73 -11.41 9.71 -5.55
C ASP A 73 -10.28 9.91 -6.55
N GLU A 74 -10.61 9.94 -7.80
CA GLU A 74 -9.63 10.24 -8.83
C GLU A 74 -9.66 11.70 -9.20
#